data_604a9429800507a8f8212441b8c08ab6
#
_entry.id   604a9429800507a8f8212441b8c08ab6
#
_cell.length_a   1.000
_cell.length_b   1.000
_cell.length_c   1.000
_cell.angle_alpha   90.00
_cell.angle_beta   90.00
_cell.angle_gamma   90.00
#
_symmetry.space_group_name_H-M   'P 1'
#
loop_
_entity.id
_entity.type
_entity.pdbx_description
1 polymer ?
#
loop_
_entity_poly.entity_id
_entity_poly.type
_entity_poly.pdbx_seq_one_letter_code
_entity_poly.pdbx_strand_id
1 'polypeptide(L)'
;MTNRKPLFIILFSLGYSGIYSQEQQVKKDSVYQLQEIVVSSQQILGSKFKARNRTGSAYYISPEEIRRLGYTDINRMLKAVPGVNMYEEDGFGLRPNISLRGTKAERSERISIMEDGVLAAPAPYSAPAAYYFPNVARMEAIEVLKGSSQVQYGPFTTGGAINLVSTPIPNSFSGKANISYGSKNTFKSHTSVGSSWKHFGYMVEYLRYQSDGFKKYEDHAAKGFKRNDIIAKIRVKTDHVKGVNHALELKFGYADENSDETYVGLSADDFKKTPFLRYAGSQMDKLKTDHRQWVAT
;
A
#
# COMPACT_ATOMS: atom_id res chain seq x y z
N MET A 1 13.25 20.48 54.89
CA MET A 1 12.00 19.77 54.42
C MET A 1 12.25 19.29 53.00
N THR A 2 12.70 18.05 52.85
CA THR A 2 13.10 17.44 51.60
C THR A 2 11.99 16.48 51.12
N ASN A 3 11.33 16.86 50.04
CA ASN A 3 10.24 16.09 49.46
C ASN A 3 10.79 15.14 48.42
N ARG A 4 10.98 13.85 48.78
CA ARG A 4 11.36 12.77 47.87
C ARG A 4 10.10 12.14 47.30
N LYS A 5 9.94 12.21 45.96
CA LYS A 5 8.91 11.47 45.24
C LYS A 5 9.40 10.00 45.04
N PRO A 6 8.55 9.01 45.26
CA PRO A 6 8.95 7.62 45.00
C PRO A 6 8.93 7.29 43.51
N LEU A 7 10.02 6.70 43.03
CA LEU A 7 10.21 6.13 41.71
C LEU A 7 9.50 4.77 41.67
N PHE A 8 8.42 4.64 40.90
CA PHE A 8 7.76 3.35 40.66
C PHE A 8 8.59 2.54 39.67
N ILE A 9 9.33 1.55 40.17
CA ILE A 9 9.98 0.51 39.37
C ILE A 9 8.95 -0.59 39.16
N ILE A 10 8.44 -0.74 37.92
CA ILE A 10 7.65 -1.88 37.52
C ILE A 10 8.62 -3.01 37.18
N LEU A 11 8.73 -3.98 38.08
CA LEU A 11 9.41 -5.24 37.84
C LEU A 11 8.55 -6.11 36.93
N PHE A 12 9.01 -6.32 35.68
CA PHE A 12 8.47 -7.34 34.79
C PHE A 12 9.03 -8.72 35.21
N SER A 13 8.24 -9.49 35.91
CA SER A 13 8.57 -10.89 36.22
C SER A 13 8.38 -11.75 34.97
N LEU A 14 9.48 -12.10 34.30
CA LEU A 14 9.53 -13.13 33.27
C LEU A 14 9.32 -14.51 33.92
N GLY A 15 8.10 -15.03 33.80
CA GLY A 15 7.81 -16.42 34.13
C GLY A 15 8.48 -17.36 33.11
N TYR A 16 9.48 -18.10 33.56
CA TYR A 16 10.09 -19.20 32.84
C TYR A 16 9.10 -20.37 32.80
N SER A 17 8.33 -20.52 31.71
CA SER A 17 7.60 -21.75 31.42
C SER A 17 8.50 -22.67 30.59
N GLY A 18 8.92 -23.75 31.20
CA GLY A 18 9.71 -24.81 30.54
C GLY A 18 8.94 -25.39 29.35
N ILE A 19 9.52 -25.32 28.19
CA ILE A 19 9.03 -25.95 26.97
C ILE A 19 9.45 -27.43 27.05
N TYR A 20 8.49 -28.30 27.41
CA TYR A 20 8.64 -29.74 27.17
C TYR A 20 8.34 -30.00 25.69
N SER A 21 9.41 -30.24 24.91
CA SER A 21 9.31 -30.78 23.58
C SER A 21 8.82 -32.24 23.65
N GLN A 22 7.57 -32.46 23.29
CA GLN A 22 7.11 -33.82 22.97
C GLN A 22 7.52 -34.14 21.54
N GLU A 23 8.43 -35.08 21.36
CA GLU A 23 8.69 -35.75 20.08
C GLU A 23 7.40 -36.47 19.64
N GLN A 24 6.64 -35.85 18.74
CA GLN A 24 5.59 -36.55 18.03
C GLN A 24 6.23 -37.43 16.94
N GLN A 25 6.13 -38.74 17.12
CA GLN A 25 6.39 -39.71 16.04
C GLN A 25 5.48 -39.38 14.85
N VAL A 26 6.09 -38.88 13.79
CA VAL A 26 5.42 -38.60 12.52
C VAL A 26 5.07 -39.94 11.88
N LYS A 27 3.81 -40.38 11.97
CA LYS A 27 3.26 -41.41 11.09
C LYS A 27 3.31 -40.86 9.67
N LYS A 28 4.13 -41.51 8.85
CA LYS A 28 4.22 -41.26 7.40
C LYS A 28 2.95 -41.76 6.69
N ASP A 29 1.86 -41.02 6.78
CA ASP A 29 0.77 -41.11 5.84
C ASP A 29 0.94 -39.94 4.86
N SER A 30 1.37 -40.26 3.65
CA SER A 30 1.55 -39.31 2.56
C SER A 30 0.18 -38.92 1.94
N VAL A 31 -0.66 -38.30 2.73
CA VAL A 31 -1.79 -37.56 2.19
C VAL A 31 -1.28 -36.15 1.97
N TYR A 32 -0.92 -35.84 0.74
CA TYR A 32 -0.74 -34.45 0.32
C TYR A 32 -2.11 -33.78 0.43
N GLN A 33 -2.37 -33.09 1.53
CA GLN A 33 -3.45 -32.12 1.57
C GLN A 33 -3.06 -31.01 0.60
N LEU A 34 -3.66 -31.02 -0.58
CA LEU A 34 -3.62 -29.87 -1.46
C LEU A 34 -4.16 -28.68 -0.67
N GLN A 35 -3.33 -27.65 -0.49
CA GLN A 35 -3.79 -26.41 0.11
C GLN A 35 -4.99 -25.91 -0.70
N GLU A 36 -6.08 -25.61 -0.04
CA GLU A 36 -7.26 -25.01 -0.66
C GLU A 36 -6.81 -23.77 -1.45
N ILE A 37 -6.91 -23.85 -2.78
CA ILE A 37 -6.62 -22.69 -3.63
C ILE A 37 -7.82 -21.75 -3.48
N VAL A 38 -7.72 -20.81 -2.58
CA VAL A 38 -8.67 -19.70 -2.50
C VAL A 38 -8.41 -18.79 -3.70
N VAL A 39 -9.21 -18.93 -4.74
CA VAL A 39 -9.22 -17.96 -5.83
C VAL A 39 -9.82 -16.69 -5.31
N SER A 40 -8.98 -15.73 -4.90
CA SER A 40 -9.40 -14.40 -4.51
C SER A 40 -9.72 -13.59 -5.75
N SER A 41 -10.91 -13.02 -5.83
CA SER A 41 -11.30 -12.07 -6.89
C SER A 41 -10.47 -10.76 -6.86
N GLN A 42 -9.71 -10.56 -5.82
CA GLN A 42 -8.86 -9.38 -5.58
C GLN A 42 -7.61 -9.35 -6.45
N GLN A 43 -7.16 -10.52 -6.93
CA GLN A 43 -5.97 -10.66 -7.75
C GLN A 43 -6.34 -10.93 -9.20
N ILE A 44 -5.75 -10.14 -10.10
CA ILE A 44 -5.93 -10.28 -11.55
C ILE A 44 -4.96 -11.33 -12.10
N LEU A 45 -3.70 -11.27 -11.69
CA LEU A 45 -2.63 -12.17 -12.12
C LEU A 45 -2.33 -13.24 -11.08
N GLY A 46 -2.22 -12.87 -9.83
CA GLY A 46 -1.98 -13.73 -8.69
C GLY A 46 -0.59 -14.39 -8.63
N SER A 47 0.19 -14.38 -9.71
CA SER A 47 1.54 -14.95 -9.73
C SER A 47 2.37 -14.49 -10.93
N LYS A 48 3.70 -14.63 -10.83
CA LYS A 48 4.63 -14.42 -11.95
C LYS A 48 4.38 -15.38 -13.10
N PHE A 49 4.00 -16.63 -12.80
CA PHE A 49 3.69 -17.63 -13.83
C PHE A 49 2.49 -17.18 -14.67
N LYS A 50 1.40 -16.78 -14.04
CA LYS A 50 0.23 -16.26 -14.77
C LYS A 50 0.53 -14.98 -15.53
N ALA A 51 1.35 -14.08 -14.97
CA ALA A 51 1.77 -12.86 -15.66
C ALA A 51 2.55 -13.16 -16.96
N ARG A 52 3.43 -14.17 -16.94
CA ARG A 52 4.23 -14.57 -18.11
C ARG A 52 3.42 -15.31 -19.18
N ASN A 53 2.40 -16.06 -18.78
CA ASN A 53 1.61 -16.90 -19.67
C ASN A 53 0.28 -16.26 -20.09
N ARG A 54 0.05 -15.01 -19.72
CA ARG A 54 -1.16 -14.27 -20.11
C ARG A 54 -1.03 -13.73 -21.53
N THR A 55 -2.14 -13.69 -22.26
CA THR A 55 -2.25 -12.91 -23.51
C THR A 55 -2.05 -11.42 -23.22
N GLY A 56 -1.15 -10.78 -23.95
CA GLY A 56 -0.71 -9.41 -23.70
C GLY A 56 0.50 -9.37 -22.77
N SER A 57 0.96 -8.16 -22.45
CA SER A 57 2.12 -7.95 -21.59
C SER A 57 1.67 -7.64 -20.16
N ALA A 58 2.14 -8.44 -19.21
CA ALA A 58 1.88 -8.23 -17.80
C ALA A 58 3.15 -8.38 -16.97
N TYR A 59 3.17 -7.78 -15.78
CA TYR A 59 4.25 -7.91 -14.81
C TYR A 59 3.64 -8.07 -13.41
N TYR A 60 4.25 -8.93 -12.60
CA TYR A 60 3.82 -9.22 -11.23
C TYR A 60 5.00 -8.98 -10.28
N ILE A 61 4.87 -8.00 -9.39
CA ILE A 61 5.79 -7.79 -8.29
C ILE A 61 5.27 -8.59 -7.10
N SER A 62 6.04 -9.59 -6.70
CA SER A 62 5.63 -10.52 -5.65
C SER A 62 5.82 -9.94 -4.25
N PRO A 63 5.18 -10.54 -3.22
CA PRO A 63 5.39 -10.17 -1.83
C PRO A 63 6.86 -10.19 -1.41
N GLU A 64 7.63 -11.16 -1.91
CA GLU A 64 9.06 -11.29 -1.63
C GLU A 64 9.85 -10.11 -2.23
N GLU A 65 9.50 -9.70 -3.44
CA GLU A 65 10.14 -8.55 -4.09
C GLU A 65 9.81 -7.25 -3.38
N ILE A 66 8.55 -7.04 -2.97
CA ILE A 66 8.14 -5.87 -2.18
C ILE A 66 8.92 -5.80 -0.88
N ARG A 67 9.02 -6.91 -0.14
CA ARG A 67 9.80 -6.97 1.11
C ARG A 67 11.28 -6.72 0.88
N ARG A 68 11.86 -7.31 -0.16
CA ARG A 68 13.28 -7.15 -0.51
C ARG A 68 13.62 -5.72 -0.92
N LEU A 69 12.75 -5.07 -1.69
CA LEU A 69 12.94 -3.68 -2.12
C LEU A 69 12.73 -2.70 -0.98
N GLY A 70 11.77 -2.98 -0.08
CA GLY A 70 11.50 -2.18 1.11
C GLY A 70 11.02 -0.74 0.86
N TYR A 71 10.71 -0.40 -0.40
CA TYR A 71 10.27 0.94 -0.76
C TYR A 71 8.82 1.20 -0.33
N THR A 72 8.56 2.42 0.12
CA THR A 72 7.22 2.95 0.37
C THR A 72 6.69 3.77 -0.79
N ASP A 73 7.59 4.20 -1.66
CA ASP A 73 7.30 5.00 -2.85
C ASP A 73 7.04 4.08 -4.04
N ILE A 74 5.86 4.17 -4.62
CA ILE A 74 5.45 3.39 -5.81
C ILE A 74 6.36 3.65 -7.00
N ASN A 75 6.88 4.88 -7.16
CA ASN A 75 7.76 5.22 -8.25
C ASN A 75 9.02 4.35 -8.23
N ARG A 76 9.56 4.09 -7.04
CA ARG A 76 10.74 3.24 -6.88
C ARG A 76 10.44 1.76 -7.13
N MET A 77 9.27 1.29 -6.69
CA MET A 77 8.80 -0.08 -6.95
C MET A 77 8.66 -0.36 -8.43
N LEU A 78 8.08 0.57 -9.17
CA LEU A 78 7.79 0.39 -10.60
C LEU A 78 8.99 0.59 -11.52
N LYS A 79 10.12 1.15 -11.05
CA LYS A 79 11.36 1.27 -11.84
C LYS A 79 11.88 -0.06 -12.39
N ALA A 80 11.57 -1.15 -11.70
CA ALA A 80 11.95 -2.51 -12.14
C ALA A 80 11.03 -3.07 -13.24
N VAL A 81 9.92 -2.40 -13.57
CA VAL A 81 8.92 -2.90 -14.52
C VAL A 81 9.19 -2.33 -15.92
N PRO A 82 9.54 -3.15 -16.91
CA PRO A 82 9.82 -2.68 -18.26
C PRO A 82 8.61 -1.96 -18.89
N GLY A 83 8.87 -0.82 -19.55
CA GLY A 83 7.83 -0.03 -20.23
C GLY A 83 6.91 0.76 -19.29
N VAL A 84 7.34 0.97 -18.06
CA VAL A 84 6.75 1.93 -17.11
C VAL A 84 7.63 3.17 -17.07
N ASN A 85 7.04 4.34 -17.28
CA ASN A 85 7.68 5.63 -17.06
C ASN A 85 6.96 6.39 -15.98
N MET A 86 7.70 7.13 -15.19
CA MET A 86 7.16 7.88 -14.05
C MET A 86 7.77 9.28 -14.00
N TYR A 87 6.95 10.20 -13.55
CA TYR A 87 7.34 11.56 -13.24
C TYR A 87 7.11 11.80 -11.74
N GLU A 88 8.18 12.09 -11.00
CA GLU A 88 8.12 12.29 -9.55
C GLU A 88 7.83 13.78 -9.25
N GLU A 89 6.82 14.06 -8.43
CA GLU A 89 6.48 15.42 -7.97
C GLU A 89 6.89 15.67 -6.52
N ASP A 90 6.55 14.75 -5.63
CA ASP A 90 6.69 14.93 -4.19
C ASP A 90 7.92 14.24 -3.58
N GLY A 91 8.47 13.24 -4.26
CA GLY A 91 9.59 12.43 -3.78
C GLY A 91 9.24 11.38 -2.73
N PHE A 92 7.95 11.19 -2.44
CA PHE A 92 7.42 10.21 -1.48
C PHE A 92 6.40 9.25 -2.09
N GLY A 93 5.98 9.50 -3.35
CA GLY A 93 4.99 8.70 -4.06
C GLY A 93 3.55 8.91 -3.58
N LEU A 94 3.25 10.07 -3.01
CA LEU A 94 1.90 10.42 -2.56
C LEU A 94 0.95 10.62 -3.74
N ARG A 95 1.48 11.20 -4.83
CA ARG A 95 0.76 11.50 -6.08
C ARG A 95 1.60 11.12 -7.28
N PRO A 96 1.68 9.82 -7.60
CA PRO A 96 2.52 9.36 -8.69
C PRO A 96 1.93 9.72 -10.06
N ASN A 97 2.79 10.15 -10.96
CA ASN A 97 2.47 10.30 -12.37
C ASN A 97 3.06 9.11 -13.13
N ILE A 98 2.22 8.16 -13.48
CA ILE A 98 2.62 6.89 -14.06
C ILE A 98 2.11 6.80 -15.50
N SER A 99 2.96 6.37 -16.40
CA SER A 99 2.57 5.99 -17.75
C SER A 99 3.08 4.60 -18.12
N LEU A 100 2.35 3.94 -19.00
CA LEU A 100 2.69 2.65 -19.55
C LEU A 100 2.84 2.77 -21.06
N ARG A 101 3.89 2.16 -21.62
CA ARG A 101 4.13 2.13 -23.07
C ARG A 101 4.24 3.52 -23.74
N GLY A 102 4.82 4.50 -23.05
CA GLY A 102 5.04 5.82 -23.62
C GLY A 102 3.81 6.72 -23.71
N THR A 103 2.70 6.38 -23.01
CA THR A 103 1.56 7.28 -22.89
C THR A 103 1.91 8.46 -21.97
N LYS A 104 1.09 9.51 -21.97
CA LYS A 104 1.27 10.66 -21.09
C LYS A 104 1.18 10.24 -19.61
N ALA A 105 2.15 10.66 -18.81
CA ALA A 105 2.24 10.27 -17.39
C ALA A 105 1.43 11.17 -16.46
N GLU A 106 1.16 12.42 -16.86
CA GLU A 106 0.50 13.42 -16.04
C GLU A 106 -0.77 12.87 -15.36
N ARG A 107 -0.81 12.93 -14.01
CA ARG A 107 -1.93 12.46 -13.17
C ARG A 107 -2.32 10.99 -13.38
N SER A 108 -1.45 10.21 -14.03
CA SER A 108 -1.75 8.82 -14.40
C SER A 108 -3.01 8.68 -15.27
N GLU A 109 -3.35 9.70 -16.07
CA GLU A 109 -4.64 9.85 -16.75
C GLU A 109 -4.97 8.74 -17.78
N ARG A 110 -3.95 8.00 -18.24
CA ARG A 110 -4.09 6.97 -19.28
C ARG A 110 -4.03 5.55 -18.75
N ILE A 111 -4.10 5.38 -17.44
CA ILE A 111 -4.06 4.08 -16.79
C ILE A 111 -5.17 3.97 -15.75
N SER A 112 -5.70 2.76 -15.56
CA SER A 112 -6.58 2.46 -14.43
C SER A 112 -5.72 2.07 -13.23
N ILE A 113 -5.99 2.69 -12.07
CA ILE A 113 -5.39 2.33 -10.79
C ILE A 113 -6.45 1.66 -9.94
N MET A 114 -6.16 0.46 -9.50
CA MET A 114 -7.08 -0.36 -8.71
C MET A 114 -6.42 -0.79 -7.40
N GLU A 115 -7.25 -1.04 -6.41
CA GLU A 115 -6.89 -1.77 -5.21
C GLU A 115 -7.85 -2.96 -5.07
N ASP A 116 -7.29 -4.17 -5.02
CA ASP A 116 -8.04 -5.43 -4.95
C ASP A 116 -9.06 -5.58 -6.11
N GLY A 117 -8.70 -5.14 -7.31
CA GLY A 117 -9.55 -5.23 -8.51
C GLY A 117 -10.62 -4.14 -8.63
N VAL A 118 -10.74 -3.24 -7.66
CA VAL A 118 -11.68 -2.12 -7.66
C VAL A 118 -10.95 -0.80 -7.90
N LEU A 119 -11.51 0.10 -8.71
CA LEU A 119 -10.91 1.41 -8.95
C LEU A 119 -10.64 2.15 -7.63
N ALA A 120 -9.38 2.49 -7.37
CA ALA A 120 -8.93 3.00 -6.09
C ALA A 120 -9.34 4.46 -5.84
N ALA A 121 -9.52 5.23 -6.90
CA ALA A 121 -9.88 6.63 -6.78
C ALA A 121 -11.11 6.93 -7.66
N PRO A 122 -12.15 7.54 -7.12
CA PRO A 122 -13.23 8.10 -7.91
C PRO A 122 -12.69 9.35 -8.60
N ALA A 123 -12.05 9.17 -9.74
CA ALA A 123 -11.56 10.31 -10.49
C ALA A 123 -12.72 10.96 -11.24
N PRO A 124 -13.19 12.15 -10.86
CA PRO A 124 -14.17 12.89 -11.64
C PRO A 124 -13.58 13.37 -12.98
N TYR A 125 -12.26 13.35 -13.08
CA TYR A 125 -11.49 13.64 -14.28
C TYR A 125 -10.59 12.43 -14.56
N SER A 126 -10.04 12.33 -15.75
CA SER A 126 -9.03 11.32 -16.09
C SER A 126 -7.71 11.56 -15.31
N ALA A 127 -7.77 11.49 -14.00
CA ALA A 127 -6.67 11.82 -13.10
C ALA A 127 -6.65 10.94 -11.83
N PRO A 128 -6.57 9.61 -11.96
CA PRO A 128 -6.78 8.69 -10.84
C PRO A 128 -5.81 8.88 -9.68
N ALA A 129 -4.61 9.39 -9.91
CA ALA A 129 -3.62 9.63 -8.86
C ALA A 129 -3.61 11.08 -8.32
N ALA A 130 -4.52 11.97 -8.79
CA ALA A 130 -4.46 13.39 -8.42
C ALA A 130 -4.80 13.67 -6.95
N TYR A 131 -5.74 12.90 -6.39
CA TYR A 131 -6.27 13.13 -5.06
C TYR A 131 -5.93 12.04 -4.06
N TYR A 132 -5.92 10.80 -4.49
CA TYR A 132 -5.65 9.65 -3.64
C TYR A 132 -4.82 8.62 -4.40
N PHE A 133 -3.85 8.06 -3.72
CA PHE A 133 -3.13 6.88 -4.18
C PHE A 133 -2.94 5.92 -2.99
N PRO A 134 -3.28 4.61 -3.14
CA PRO A 134 -3.09 3.64 -2.07
C PRO A 134 -1.61 3.51 -1.68
N ASN A 135 -1.32 3.47 -0.39
CA ASN A 135 0.07 3.39 0.06
C ASN A 135 0.65 1.99 -0.17
N VAL A 136 1.71 1.90 -0.96
CA VAL A 136 2.34 0.60 -1.29
C VAL A 136 2.99 -0.11 -0.11
N ALA A 137 3.26 0.58 0.98
CA ALA A 137 3.82 -0.04 2.19
C ALA A 137 2.89 -1.09 2.82
N ARG A 138 1.59 -1.06 2.52
CA ARG A 138 0.58 -2.02 2.98
C ARG A 138 0.16 -3.02 1.90
N MET A 139 0.84 -3.04 0.75
CA MET A 139 0.50 -3.94 -0.35
C MET A 139 1.31 -5.23 -0.25
N GLU A 140 0.66 -6.33 -0.59
CA GLU A 140 1.29 -7.65 -0.69
C GLU A 140 1.80 -7.92 -2.11
N ALA A 141 1.14 -7.40 -3.15
CA ALA A 141 1.59 -7.55 -4.53
C ALA A 141 1.21 -6.33 -5.39
N ILE A 142 1.90 -6.15 -6.52
CA ILE A 142 1.55 -5.16 -7.53
C ILE A 142 1.46 -5.86 -8.88
N GLU A 143 0.35 -5.69 -9.55
CA GLU A 143 0.04 -6.28 -10.85
C GLU A 143 -0.03 -5.17 -11.89
N VAL A 144 0.80 -5.26 -12.92
CA VAL A 144 0.88 -4.28 -14.00
C VAL A 144 0.47 -4.94 -15.30
N LEU A 145 -0.61 -4.44 -15.89
CA LEU A 145 -1.16 -4.94 -17.16
C LEU A 145 -0.94 -3.90 -18.26
N LYS A 146 -0.37 -4.34 -19.36
CA LYS A 146 0.02 -3.47 -20.47
C LYS A 146 -0.56 -4.03 -21.76
N GLY A 147 -1.23 -3.20 -22.55
CA GLY A 147 -1.80 -3.59 -23.84
C GLY A 147 -3.32 -3.74 -23.80
N SER A 148 -3.92 -4.33 -24.84
CA SER A 148 -5.38 -4.34 -25.05
C SER A 148 -6.16 -5.19 -24.04
N SER A 149 -5.52 -6.16 -23.40
CA SER A 149 -6.19 -7.10 -22.47
C SER A 149 -6.69 -6.44 -21.18
N GLN A 150 -6.33 -5.18 -20.90
CA GLN A 150 -6.77 -4.45 -19.72
C GLN A 150 -8.07 -3.65 -19.91
N VAL A 151 -8.64 -3.59 -21.10
CA VAL A 151 -9.87 -2.82 -21.40
C VAL A 151 -11.02 -3.16 -20.44
N GLN A 152 -11.10 -4.41 -19.99
CA GLN A 152 -12.10 -4.86 -19.02
C GLN A 152 -11.99 -4.21 -17.62
N TYR A 153 -10.88 -3.52 -17.32
CA TYR A 153 -10.62 -2.92 -16.00
C TYR A 153 -10.90 -1.42 -15.93
N GLY A 154 -11.64 -0.89 -16.87
CA GLY A 154 -12.12 0.47 -16.82
C GLY A 154 -11.87 1.31 -18.08
N PRO A 155 -12.43 2.52 -18.10
CA PRO A 155 -12.47 3.35 -19.31
C PRO A 155 -11.13 4.00 -19.68
N PHE A 156 -10.23 4.22 -18.73
CA PHE A 156 -8.96 4.93 -18.94
C PHE A 156 -7.75 4.00 -19.08
N THR A 157 -7.92 2.89 -19.80
CA THR A 157 -6.91 1.83 -19.90
C THR A 157 -6.05 1.88 -21.16
N THR A 158 -6.01 3.02 -21.86
CA THR A 158 -5.21 3.14 -23.09
C THR A 158 -3.73 2.79 -22.88
N GLY A 159 -3.14 3.20 -21.77
CA GLY A 159 -1.78 2.84 -21.37
C GLY A 159 -1.71 1.47 -20.70
N GLY A 160 -2.68 1.14 -19.87
CA GLY A 160 -2.71 -0.08 -19.09
C GLY A 160 -3.51 0.04 -17.81
N ALA A 161 -3.31 -0.94 -16.92
CA ALA A 161 -3.91 -0.97 -15.60
C ALA A 161 -2.89 -1.43 -14.56
N ILE A 162 -2.98 -0.86 -13.37
CA ILE A 162 -2.20 -1.27 -12.19
C ILE A 162 -3.17 -1.69 -11.11
N ASN A 163 -3.01 -2.91 -10.59
CA ASN A 163 -3.75 -3.40 -9.45
C ASN A 163 -2.82 -3.57 -8.24
N LEU A 164 -3.15 -2.93 -7.16
CA LEU A 164 -2.45 -3.01 -5.89
C LEU A 164 -3.20 -4.02 -5.02
N VAL A 165 -2.54 -5.12 -4.69
CA VAL A 165 -3.14 -6.19 -3.88
C VAL A 165 -2.85 -5.91 -2.43
N SER A 166 -3.89 -5.61 -1.64
CA SER A 166 -3.74 -5.32 -0.22
C SER A 166 -3.63 -6.59 0.63
N THR A 167 -3.20 -6.44 1.89
CA THR A 167 -3.04 -7.56 2.84
C THR A 167 -4.30 -8.43 2.89
N PRO A 168 -4.21 -9.75 2.60
CA PRO A 168 -5.35 -10.65 2.66
C PRO A 168 -5.72 -11.01 4.10
N ILE A 169 -6.93 -11.53 4.29
CA ILE A 169 -7.32 -12.15 5.55
C ILE A 169 -6.51 -13.45 5.69
N PRO A 170 -5.69 -13.62 6.76
CA PRO A 170 -4.85 -14.79 6.92
C PRO A 170 -5.67 -16.04 7.28
N ASN A 171 -5.17 -17.23 6.90
CA ASN A 171 -5.85 -18.50 7.17
C ASN A 171 -5.80 -18.93 8.64
N SER A 172 -4.81 -18.45 9.39
CA SER A 172 -4.65 -18.67 10.84
C SER A 172 -4.30 -17.35 11.51
N PHE A 173 -4.32 -17.31 12.84
CA PHE A 173 -3.94 -16.12 13.58
C PHE A 173 -2.54 -15.65 13.13
N SER A 174 -2.46 -14.41 12.69
CA SER A 174 -1.23 -13.79 12.24
C SER A 174 -1.21 -12.32 12.67
N GLY A 175 -0.09 -11.91 13.22
CA GLY A 175 0.20 -10.53 13.56
C GLY A 175 1.50 -10.07 12.91
N LYS A 176 1.53 -8.84 12.40
CA LYS A 176 2.71 -8.23 11.79
C LYS A 176 2.87 -6.82 12.35
N ALA A 177 4.08 -6.45 12.72
CA ALA A 177 4.43 -5.10 13.12
C ALA A 177 5.78 -4.72 12.53
N ASN A 178 5.81 -3.66 11.73
CA ASN A 178 7.02 -3.10 11.16
C ASN A 178 7.10 -1.63 11.55
N ILE A 179 8.20 -1.23 12.16
CA ILE A 179 8.46 0.14 12.55
C ILE A 179 9.81 0.55 11.97
N SER A 180 9.86 1.73 11.36
CA SER A 180 11.10 2.31 10.88
C SER A 180 11.14 3.80 11.16
N TYR A 181 12.35 4.30 11.45
CA TYR A 181 12.61 5.70 11.66
C TYR A 181 13.88 6.11 10.90
N GLY A 182 13.87 7.27 10.31
CA GLY A 182 14.95 7.76 9.46
C GLY A 182 15.15 9.27 9.51
N SER A 183 16.01 9.77 8.64
CA SER A 183 16.29 11.20 8.51
C SER A 183 15.03 12.01 8.21
N LYS A 184 15.07 13.32 8.51
CA LYS A 184 13.92 14.23 8.33
C LYS A 184 12.66 13.78 9.07
N ASN A 185 12.84 13.23 10.28
CA ASN A 185 11.74 12.72 11.09
C ASN A 185 10.82 11.74 10.31
N THR A 186 11.42 11.00 9.38
CA THR A 186 10.68 10.02 8.60
C THR A 186 10.34 8.83 9.48
N PHE A 187 9.08 8.70 9.81
CA PHE A 187 8.55 7.60 10.62
C PHE A 187 7.52 6.81 9.83
N LYS A 188 7.65 5.50 9.90
CA LYS A 188 6.69 4.57 9.34
C LYS A 188 6.40 3.48 10.36
N SER A 189 5.11 3.23 10.59
CA SER A 189 4.61 2.11 11.38
C SER A 189 3.53 1.40 10.58
N HIS A 190 3.69 0.11 10.36
CA HIS A 190 2.72 -0.73 9.69
C HIS A 190 2.44 -1.94 10.58
N THR A 191 1.20 -2.06 11.01
CA THR A 191 0.73 -3.14 11.86
C THR A 191 -0.49 -3.79 11.24
N SER A 192 -0.57 -5.11 11.32
CA SER A 192 -1.77 -5.84 10.94
C SER A 192 -1.98 -7.04 11.85
N VAL A 193 -3.23 -7.40 12.06
CA VAL A 193 -3.65 -8.58 12.81
C VAL A 193 -4.87 -9.19 12.14
N GLY A 194 -4.91 -10.50 12.06
CA GLY A 194 -6.04 -11.19 11.48
C GLY A 194 -6.06 -12.67 11.84
N SER A 195 -7.18 -13.29 11.52
CA SER A 195 -7.38 -14.73 11.68
C SER A 195 -8.54 -15.19 10.82
N SER A 196 -8.61 -16.48 10.54
CA SER A 196 -9.77 -17.12 9.93
C SER A 196 -10.14 -18.39 10.66
N TRP A 197 -11.44 -18.67 10.69
CA TRP A 197 -12.06 -19.93 11.10
C TRP A 197 -12.87 -20.48 9.93
N LYS A 198 -13.54 -21.57 10.14
CA LYS A 198 -14.34 -22.25 9.11
C LYS A 198 -15.31 -21.31 8.39
N HIS A 199 -16.05 -20.49 9.13
CA HIS A 199 -17.11 -19.64 8.57
C HIS A 199 -16.83 -18.14 8.63
N PHE A 200 -15.82 -17.73 9.37
CA PHE A 200 -15.54 -16.31 9.62
C PHE A 200 -14.05 -16.02 9.51
N GLY A 201 -13.72 -14.89 8.96
CA GLY A 201 -12.34 -14.37 8.96
C GLY A 201 -12.34 -12.86 9.10
N TYR A 202 -11.27 -12.34 9.66
CA TYR A 202 -11.07 -10.89 9.80
C TYR A 202 -9.61 -10.51 9.61
N MET A 203 -9.40 -9.27 9.24
CA MET A 203 -8.09 -8.61 9.23
C MET A 203 -8.29 -7.13 9.53
N VAL A 204 -7.43 -6.59 10.38
CA VAL A 204 -7.34 -5.15 10.65
C VAL A 204 -5.90 -4.72 10.45
N GLU A 205 -5.71 -3.61 9.76
CA GLU A 205 -4.41 -3.07 9.38
C GLU A 205 -4.37 -1.57 9.65
N TYR A 206 -3.26 -1.10 10.18
CA TYR A 206 -2.98 0.31 10.38
C TYR A 206 -1.61 0.67 9.84
N LEU A 207 -1.55 1.73 9.05
CA LEU A 207 -0.32 2.32 8.56
C LEU A 207 -0.25 3.79 8.97
N ARG A 208 0.87 4.17 9.58
CA ARG A 208 1.29 5.55 9.76
C ARG A 208 2.54 5.80 8.94
N TYR A 209 2.54 6.88 8.15
CA TYR A 209 3.71 7.33 7.40
C TYR A 209 3.79 8.85 7.45
N GLN A 210 4.94 9.37 7.88
CA GLN A 210 5.21 10.80 7.97
C GLN A 210 6.67 11.10 7.65
N SER A 211 6.92 12.33 7.21
CA SER A 211 8.25 12.90 7.07
C SER A 211 8.13 14.43 7.13
N ASP A 212 9.16 15.11 7.68
CA ASP A 212 9.26 16.56 7.57
C ASP A 212 9.65 17.03 6.16
N GLY A 213 10.01 16.06 5.29
CA GLY A 213 10.38 16.32 3.91
C GLY A 213 11.78 16.91 3.75
N PHE A 214 12.11 17.22 2.52
CA PHE A 214 13.42 17.80 2.16
C PHE A 214 13.30 19.20 1.57
N LYS A 215 12.10 19.62 1.21
CA LYS A 215 11.82 20.96 0.67
C LYS A 215 11.69 21.98 1.77
N LYS A 216 11.96 23.24 1.48
CA LYS A 216 11.93 24.37 2.42
C LYS A 216 11.11 25.52 1.86
N TYR A 217 10.54 26.34 2.73
CA TYR A 217 10.15 27.69 2.42
C TYR A 217 11.32 28.65 2.67
N GLU A 218 11.23 29.89 2.23
CA GLU A 218 12.31 30.87 2.42
C GLU A 218 12.56 31.19 3.90
N ASP A 219 11.50 31.29 4.67
CA ASP A 219 11.51 31.73 6.07
C ASP A 219 11.44 30.59 7.11
N HIS A 220 11.03 29.39 6.70
CA HIS A 220 10.89 28.25 7.60
C HIS A 220 11.00 26.89 6.90
N ALA A 221 11.12 25.84 7.69
CA ALA A 221 11.07 24.47 7.18
C ALA A 221 9.64 24.10 6.78
N ALA A 222 9.49 23.45 5.63
CA ALA A 222 8.24 22.81 5.26
C ALA A 222 7.91 21.68 6.26
N LYS A 223 6.61 21.44 6.49
CA LYS A 223 6.15 20.42 7.44
C LYS A 223 6.06 19.02 6.82
N GLY A 224 6.42 18.88 5.52
CA GLY A 224 6.36 17.61 4.83
C GLY A 224 4.94 17.06 4.76
N PHE A 225 4.75 15.82 5.21
CA PHE A 225 3.44 15.16 5.20
C PHE A 225 3.23 14.23 6.40
N LYS A 226 1.96 13.99 6.68
CA LYS A 226 1.49 12.97 7.62
C LYS A 226 0.32 12.24 7.01
N ARG A 227 0.38 10.91 7.04
CA ARG A 227 -0.66 10.05 6.49
C ARG A 227 -0.95 8.90 7.42
N ASN A 228 -2.25 8.57 7.57
CA ASN A 228 -2.72 7.38 8.25
C ASN A 228 -3.65 6.61 7.32
N ASP A 229 -3.51 5.30 7.27
CA ASP A 229 -4.43 4.39 6.59
C ASP A 229 -4.91 3.33 7.60
N ILE A 230 -6.22 3.12 7.67
CA ILE A 230 -6.85 2.05 8.47
C ILE A 230 -7.65 1.20 7.51
N ILE A 231 -7.43 -0.11 7.52
CA ILE A 231 -8.17 -1.06 6.71
C ILE A 231 -8.72 -2.16 7.62
N ALA A 232 -9.98 -2.51 7.41
CA ALA A 232 -10.59 -3.68 8.02
C ALA A 232 -11.24 -4.54 6.95
N LYS A 233 -11.02 -5.86 7.02
CA LYS A 233 -11.65 -6.85 6.16
C LYS A 233 -12.37 -7.88 7.00
N ILE A 234 -13.55 -8.26 6.55
CA ILE A 234 -14.37 -9.31 7.18
C ILE A 234 -14.80 -10.27 6.07
N ARG A 235 -14.68 -11.57 6.33
CA ARG A 235 -15.12 -12.62 5.43
C ARG A 235 -16.09 -13.55 6.17
N VAL A 236 -17.21 -13.85 5.52
CA VAL A 236 -18.17 -14.86 5.98
C VAL A 236 -18.29 -15.92 4.89
N LYS A 237 -18.20 -17.20 5.28
CA LYS A 237 -18.35 -18.35 4.38
C LYS A 237 -19.49 -19.23 4.88
N THR A 238 -20.24 -19.82 3.96
CA THR A 238 -21.21 -20.85 4.28
C THR A 238 -20.61 -22.23 4.07
N ASP A 239 -21.20 -23.24 4.74
CA ASP A 239 -20.95 -24.64 4.36
C ASP A 239 -21.51 -24.94 2.96
N HIS A 240 -21.11 -26.08 2.40
CA HIS A 240 -21.63 -26.59 1.13
C HIS A 240 -23.17 -26.67 1.17
N VAL A 241 -23.84 -25.73 0.53
CA VAL A 241 -25.27 -25.78 0.32
C VAL A 241 -25.51 -26.19 -1.13
N LYS A 242 -26.06 -27.39 -1.34
CA LYS A 242 -26.32 -27.93 -2.70
C LYS A 242 -25.08 -27.98 -3.60
N GLY A 243 -23.88 -28.27 -3.05
CA GLY A 243 -22.64 -28.35 -3.80
C GLY A 243 -21.98 -27.00 -4.12
N VAL A 244 -22.49 -25.89 -3.60
CA VAL A 244 -21.94 -24.55 -3.82
C VAL A 244 -21.48 -23.95 -2.49
N ASN A 245 -20.28 -23.39 -2.48
CA ASN A 245 -19.76 -22.58 -1.38
C ASN A 245 -20.04 -21.10 -1.65
N HIS A 246 -20.60 -20.41 -0.70
CA HIS A 246 -20.75 -18.96 -0.76
C HIS A 246 -19.76 -18.29 0.17
N ALA A 247 -19.14 -17.23 -0.29
CA ALA A 247 -18.28 -16.37 0.51
C ALA A 247 -18.62 -14.91 0.22
N LEU A 248 -18.75 -14.12 1.29
CA LEU A 248 -18.86 -12.67 1.22
C LEU A 248 -17.66 -12.07 1.94
N GLU A 249 -16.93 -11.23 1.27
CA GLU A 249 -15.86 -10.43 1.84
C GLU A 249 -16.22 -8.95 1.74
N LEU A 250 -16.15 -8.27 2.87
CA LEU A 250 -16.33 -6.82 2.98
C LEU A 250 -15.01 -6.19 3.39
N LYS A 251 -14.66 -5.10 2.74
CA LYS A 251 -13.49 -4.28 3.04
C LYS A 251 -13.94 -2.85 3.35
N PHE A 252 -13.45 -2.33 4.45
CA PHE A 252 -13.62 -0.95 4.86
C PHE A 252 -12.24 -0.30 5.00
N GLY A 253 -12.10 0.89 4.48
CA GLY A 253 -10.87 1.66 4.53
C GLY A 253 -11.15 3.10 4.91
N TYR A 254 -10.22 3.66 5.69
CA TYR A 254 -10.14 5.08 5.96
C TYR A 254 -8.71 5.54 5.80
N ALA A 255 -8.51 6.59 5.03
CA ALA A 255 -7.21 7.24 4.87
C ALA A 255 -7.36 8.73 5.15
N ASP A 256 -6.42 9.30 5.89
CA ASP A 256 -6.27 10.72 6.05
C ASP A 256 -4.84 11.15 5.73
N GLU A 257 -4.70 12.26 5.05
CA GLU A 257 -3.43 12.84 4.67
C GLU A 257 -3.44 14.35 4.86
N ASN A 258 -2.44 14.85 5.56
CA ASN A 258 -2.14 16.28 5.63
C ASN A 258 -0.72 16.49 5.13
N SER A 259 -0.56 17.29 4.07
CA SER A 259 0.70 17.44 3.37
C SER A 259 0.91 18.89 2.90
N ASP A 260 2.12 19.38 3.06
CA ASP A 260 2.58 20.61 2.44
C ASP A 260 3.20 20.35 1.05
N GLU A 261 3.22 19.08 0.59
CA GLU A 261 3.72 18.73 -0.74
C GLU A 261 2.74 19.20 -1.83
N THR A 262 3.25 19.94 -2.79
CA THR A 262 2.48 20.50 -3.90
C THR A 262 3.03 20.02 -5.24
N TYR A 263 2.19 20.10 -6.28
CA TYR A 263 2.57 19.77 -7.66
C TYR A 263 3.35 20.89 -8.37
N VAL A 264 3.44 22.08 -7.77
CA VAL A 264 4.11 23.23 -8.38
C VAL A 264 5.61 23.08 -8.23
N GLY A 265 6.31 23.08 -9.36
CA GLY A 265 7.76 23.01 -9.44
C GLY A 265 8.43 24.39 -9.36
N LEU A 266 9.76 24.38 -9.36
CA LEU A 266 10.60 25.57 -9.44
C LEU A 266 10.86 25.96 -10.90
N SER A 267 11.15 27.24 -11.13
CA SER A 267 11.77 27.66 -12.39
C SER A 267 13.17 27.04 -12.55
N ALA A 268 13.69 26.98 -13.78
CA ALA A 268 15.04 26.45 -14.01
C ALA A 268 16.12 27.23 -13.26
N ASP A 269 15.92 28.53 -13.12
CA ASP A 269 16.87 29.41 -12.42
C ASP A 269 16.79 29.27 -10.89
N ASP A 270 15.60 29.14 -10.33
CA ASP A 270 15.43 28.87 -8.91
C ASP A 270 15.96 27.49 -8.54
N PHE A 271 15.73 26.50 -9.39
CA PHE A 271 16.27 25.16 -9.17
C PHE A 271 17.81 25.15 -9.14
N LYS A 272 18.47 25.92 -10.01
CA LYS A 272 19.93 26.02 -10.00
C LYS A 272 20.47 26.70 -8.74
N LYS A 273 19.77 27.70 -8.23
CA LYS A 273 20.19 28.49 -7.04
C LYS A 273 19.87 27.78 -5.74
N THR A 274 18.65 27.28 -5.61
CA THR A 274 18.09 26.74 -4.39
C THR A 274 17.20 25.52 -4.65
N PRO A 275 17.77 24.37 -5.00
CA PRO A 275 17.04 23.19 -5.51
C PRO A 275 16.03 22.58 -4.50
N PHE A 276 16.17 22.91 -3.23
CA PHE A 276 15.28 22.46 -2.16
C PHE A 276 14.24 23.49 -1.74
N LEU A 277 14.19 24.64 -2.41
CA LEU A 277 13.17 25.64 -2.14
C LEU A 277 11.83 25.21 -2.75
N ARG A 278 10.74 25.52 -2.09
CA ARG A 278 9.41 25.45 -2.70
C ARG A 278 9.14 26.70 -3.52
N TYR A 279 8.28 26.56 -4.50
CA TYR A 279 7.79 27.71 -5.26
C TYR A 279 7.23 28.79 -4.30
N ALA A 280 7.64 30.03 -4.48
CA ALA A 280 7.32 31.14 -3.59
C ALA A 280 5.81 31.37 -3.41
N GLY A 281 4.99 31.22 -4.46
CA GLY A 281 3.54 31.28 -4.38
C GLY A 281 2.92 30.23 -3.46
N SER A 282 3.56 29.07 -3.31
CA SER A 282 3.07 28.02 -2.39
C SER A 282 3.07 28.49 -0.93
N GLN A 283 4.03 29.33 -0.56
CA GLN A 283 4.12 29.91 0.78
C GLN A 283 3.07 31.00 0.98
N MET A 284 2.95 31.91 0.03
CA MET A 284 1.98 33.03 0.09
C MET A 284 0.55 32.49 0.18
N ASP A 285 0.21 31.52 -0.64
CA ASP A 285 -1.11 30.93 -0.71
C ASP A 285 -1.37 29.86 0.36
N LYS A 286 -0.36 29.54 1.19
CA LYS A 286 -0.41 28.46 2.21
C LYS A 286 -0.91 27.14 1.63
N LEU A 287 -0.41 26.80 0.46
CA LEU A 287 -0.83 25.59 -0.27
C LEU A 287 -0.53 24.34 0.58
N LYS A 288 -1.57 23.60 0.86
CA LYS A 288 -1.50 22.31 1.55
C LYS A 288 -2.56 21.35 1.01
N THR A 289 -2.33 20.08 1.19
CA THR A 289 -3.33 19.04 0.99
C THR A 289 -3.87 18.60 2.35
N ASP A 290 -5.19 18.62 2.50
CA ASP A 290 -5.92 17.97 3.58
C ASP A 290 -6.94 17.03 2.92
N HIS A 291 -6.63 15.74 2.92
CA HIS A 291 -7.41 14.75 2.19
C HIS A 291 -7.89 13.65 3.13
N ARG A 292 -9.18 13.30 3.01
CA ARG A 292 -9.80 12.20 3.73
C ARG A 292 -10.57 11.33 2.77
N GLN A 293 -10.37 10.03 2.86
CA GLN A 293 -11.03 9.07 2.00
C GLN A 293 -11.61 7.90 2.79
N TRP A 294 -12.84 7.53 2.45
CA TRP A 294 -13.49 6.32 2.90
C TRP A 294 -13.65 5.37 1.71
N VAL A 295 -13.42 4.09 1.94
CA VAL A 295 -13.60 3.03 0.95
C VAL A 295 -14.44 1.93 1.56
N ALA A 296 -15.43 1.46 0.81
CA ALA A 296 -16.19 0.25 1.14
C ALA A 296 -16.36 -0.58 -0.13
N THR A 297 -15.96 -1.82 -0.09
CA THR A 297 -16.05 -2.75 -1.22
C THR A 297 -16.44 -4.14 -0.76
#